data_89a00c40ec54ac3b50aaa4a104d7e309
#
_entry.id   89a00c40ec54ac3b50aaa4a104d7e309
#
_cell.length_a   1.000
_cell.length_b   1.000
_cell.length_c   1.000
_cell.angle_alpha   90.00
_cell.angle_beta   90.00
_cell.angle_gamma   90.00
#
_symmetry.space_group_name_H-M   'P 1'
#
loop_
_entity.id
_entity.type
_entity.pdbx_description
1 polymer ?
#
loop_
_entity_poly.entity_id
_entity_poly.type
_entity_poly.pdbx_seq_one_letter_code
_entity_poly.pdbx_strand_id
1 'polypeptide(L)'
;FLSPITIDAYVSAVGSLKLKTNPSEVDLSKIEENIVRCPDPKMASEMEDLIKKIRKNGDTIGGIITCVIKNVPAGLGEPVFNKLHAELGKAMLSINAVKGFEYGSGFEGTQKKGSEHNDLFNSDGSTKTNYSGGIQGGISNGMDIYFNVAFKPVATIMQNQPTINSKGEEVQMQGKGRHDPCVVPRAVPIVEAMAALVLADFTLIKRTNKA
;
A
#
# COMPACT_ATOMS: atom_id res chain seq x y z
N PHE A 1 13.49 -7.51 -16.46
CA PHE A 1 13.10 -8.86 -16.06
C PHE A 1 11.59 -9.00 -15.95
N LEU A 2 10.90 -8.06 -15.31
CA LEU A 2 9.45 -8.06 -15.12
C LEU A 2 8.67 -7.45 -16.29
N SER A 3 9.31 -6.86 -17.30
CA SER A 3 8.59 -6.30 -18.46
C SER A 3 7.65 -7.34 -19.09
N PRO A 4 6.39 -6.99 -19.39
CA PRO A 4 5.81 -5.63 -19.43
C PRO A 4 5.14 -5.14 -18.11
N ILE A 5 5.30 -5.85 -16.98
CA ILE A 5 4.69 -5.49 -15.70
C ILE A 5 5.19 -4.10 -15.25
N THR A 6 4.27 -3.21 -14.87
CA THR A 6 4.57 -1.94 -14.21
C THR A 6 4.05 -1.96 -12.77
N ILE A 7 4.77 -1.30 -11.88
CA ILE A 7 4.44 -1.24 -10.46
C ILE A 7 4.55 0.22 -10.05
N ASP A 8 3.43 0.81 -9.69
CA ASP A 8 3.33 2.20 -9.30
C ASP A 8 2.64 2.29 -7.95
N ALA A 9 3.22 3.03 -7.01
CA ALA A 9 2.62 3.25 -5.70
C ALA A 9 2.51 4.75 -5.41
N TYR A 10 1.46 5.13 -4.67
CA TYR A 10 1.20 6.52 -4.34
C TYR A 10 0.59 6.66 -2.95
N VAL A 11 0.72 7.84 -2.37
CA VAL A 11 0.08 8.19 -1.11
C VAL A 11 -1.40 8.43 -1.35
N SER A 12 -2.24 7.55 -0.84
CA SER A 12 -3.70 7.66 -0.93
C SER A 12 -4.35 8.24 0.33
N ALA A 13 -3.64 8.26 1.47
CA ALA A 13 -4.13 8.94 2.67
C ALA A 13 -3.00 9.43 3.57
N VAL A 14 -3.23 10.57 4.24
CA VAL A 14 -2.43 11.08 5.37
C VAL A 14 -3.39 11.47 6.48
N GLY A 15 -3.31 10.79 7.61
CA GLY A 15 -4.28 10.97 8.69
C GLY A 15 -5.71 10.75 8.21
N SER A 16 -6.56 11.76 8.36
CA SER A 16 -7.97 11.72 7.93
C SER A 16 -8.19 12.15 6.47
N LEU A 17 -7.19 12.73 5.82
CA LEU A 17 -7.26 13.09 4.41
C LEU A 17 -7.10 11.84 3.56
N LYS A 18 -8.09 11.50 2.75
CA LYS A 18 -8.10 10.28 1.93
C LYS A 18 -8.56 10.60 0.52
N LEU A 19 -7.79 10.17 -0.47
CA LEU A 19 -8.18 10.17 -1.87
C LEU A 19 -9.35 9.21 -2.08
N LYS A 20 -10.40 9.68 -2.74
CA LYS A 20 -11.64 8.89 -2.97
C LYS A 20 -11.69 8.26 -4.36
N THR A 21 -10.76 8.60 -5.23
CA THR A 21 -10.69 8.10 -6.60
C THR A 21 -10.38 6.59 -6.61
N ASN A 22 -11.10 5.85 -7.45
CA ASN A 22 -10.81 4.44 -7.65
C ASN A 22 -9.38 4.26 -8.18
N PRO A 23 -8.58 3.30 -7.68
CA PRO A 23 -7.22 3.06 -8.16
C PRO A 23 -7.08 2.91 -9.68
N SER A 24 -8.10 2.36 -10.36
CA SER A 24 -8.12 2.22 -11.83
C SER A 24 -8.27 3.54 -12.59
N GLU A 25 -8.74 4.60 -11.94
CA GLU A 25 -9.03 5.92 -12.53
C GLU A 25 -7.93 6.95 -12.21
N VAL A 26 -6.95 6.56 -11.40
CA VAL A 26 -5.86 7.44 -10.97
C VAL A 26 -4.87 7.64 -12.11
N ASP A 27 -4.51 8.90 -12.37
CA ASP A 27 -3.43 9.25 -13.29
C ASP A 27 -2.07 9.06 -12.59
N LEU A 28 -1.50 7.86 -12.77
CA LEU A 28 -0.25 7.47 -12.13
C LEU A 28 0.97 8.31 -12.59
N SER A 29 0.88 9.00 -13.74
CA SER A 29 1.97 9.87 -14.25
C SER A 29 2.23 11.07 -13.32
N LYS A 30 1.26 11.45 -12.49
CA LYS A 30 1.33 12.60 -11.58
C LYS A 30 1.93 12.31 -10.21
N ILE A 31 2.31 11.07 -9.94
CA ILE A 31 2.80 10.65 -8.61
C ILE A 31 4.02 11.49 -8.18
N GLU A 32 4.99 11.67 -9.08
CA GLU A 32 6.25 12.36 -8.79
C GLU A 32 6.18 13.89 -8.99
N GLU A 33 5.02 14.46 -9.34
CA GLU A 33 4.86 15.92 -9.51
C GLU A 33 4.88 16.69 -8.19
N ASN A 34 4.79 16.00 -7.04
CA ASN A 34 4.78 16.62 -5.71
C ASN A 34 5.53 15.76 -4.66
N ILE A 35 5.96 16.42 -3.60
CA ILE A 35 6.75 15.80 -2.53
C ILE A 35 5.98 14.77 -1.69
N VAL A 36 4.65 14.83 -1.71
CA VAL A 36 3.78 13.89 -1.00
C VAL A 36 3.59 12.60 -1.79
N ARG A 37 3.82 12.63 -3.12
CA ARG A 37 3.55 11.52 -4.03
C ARG A 37 2.06 11.14 -4.06
N CYS A 38 1.19 12.13 -4.01
CA CYS A 38 -0.24 11.98 -4.20
C CYS A 38 -0.61 12.43 -5.62
N PRO A 39 -1.28 11.59 -6.44
CA PRO A 39 -1.56 11.92 -7.85
C PRO A 39 -2.64 12.98 -8.06
N ASP A 40 -3.40 13.34 -7.02
CA ASP A 40 -4.34 14.46 -7.05
C ASP A 40 -3.68 15.72 -6.51
N PRO A 41 -3.48 16.79 -7.33
CA PRO A 41 -2.76 17.99 -6.90
C PRO A 41 -3.41 18.74 -5.75
N LYS A 42 -4.75 18.76 -5.67
CA LYS A 42 -5.47 19.41 -4.59
C LYS A 42 -5.28 18.65 -3.29
N MET A 43 -5.49 17.36 -3.32
CA MET A 43 -5.28 16.48 -2.16
C MET A 43 -3.81 16.49 -1.71
N ALA A 44 -2.86 16.52 -2.67
CA ALA A 44 -1.43 16.64 -2.37
C ALA A 44 -1.12 17.90 -1.56
N SER A 45 -1.67 19.06 -1.96
CA SER A 45 -1.50 20.31 -1.22
C SER A 45 -2.10 20.23 0.19
N GLU A 46 -3.29 19.69 0.33
CA GLU A 46 -3.95 19.54 1.64
C GLU A 46 -3.14 18.59 2.58
N MET A 47 -2.63 17.49 2.03
CA MET A 47 -1.77 16.55 2.77
C MET A 47 -0.43 17.19 3.16
N GLU A 48 0.19 17.95 2.27
CA GLU A 48 1.44 18.66 2.56
C GLU A 48 1.25 19.68 3.70
N ASP A 49 0.16 20.45 3.68
CA ASP A 49 -0.14 21.41 4.72
C ASP A 49 -0.42 20.74 6.07
N LEU A 50 -1.12 19.60 6.07
CA LEU A 50 -1.32 18.78 7.26
C LEU A 50 0.01 18.30 7.83
N ILE A 51 0.91 17.76 6.98
CA ILE A 51 2.24 17.29 7.41
C ILE A 51 3.07 18.44 8.01
N LYS A 52 3.05 19.64 7.37
CA LYS A 52 3.73 20.84 7.90
C LYS A 52 3.19 21.25 9.27
N LYS A 53 1.86 21.22 9.45
CA LYS A 53 1.21 21.52 10.73
C LYS A 53 1.61 20.53 11.82
N ILE A 54 1.60 19.24 11.53
CA ILE A 54 2.00 18.16 12.44
C ILE A 54 3.47 18.34 12.84
N ARG A 55 4.35 18.59 11.86
CA ARG A 55 5.77 18.87 12.12
C ARG A 55 5.97 20.08 13.05
N LYS A 56 5.22 21.17 12.82
CA LYS A 56 5.33 22.38 13.66
C LYS A 56 4.92 22.10 15.11
N ASN A 57 4.01 21.16 15.33
CA ASN A 57 3.58 20.73 16.66
C ASN A 57 4.52 19.70 17.30
N GLY A 58 5.62 19.33 16.64
CA GLY A 58 6.56 18.30 17.15
C GLY A 58 5.97 16.89 17.19
N ASP A 59 4.96 16.62 16.36
CA ASP A 59 4.22 15.36 16.34
C ASP A 59 4.44 14.60 15.00
N THR A 60 3.83 13.42 14.88
CA THR A 60 3.89 12.56 13.69
C THR A 60 2.51 12.09 13.28
N ILE A 61 2.36 11.74 12.01
CA ILE A 61 1.11 11.24 11.45
C ILE A 61 1.37 10.07 10.51
N GLY A 62 0.48 9.10 10.50
CA GLY A 62 0.50 7.95 9.59
C GLY A 62 -0.32 8.22 8.33
N GLY A 63 -0.45 7.18 7.52
CA GLY A 63 -1.25 7.24 6.30
C GLY A 63 -1.30 5.91 5.57
N ILE A 64 -1.76 5.95 4.33
CA ILE A 64 -1.95 4.77 3.48
C ILE A 64 -1.23 5.00 2.14
N ILE A 65 -0.56 3.96 1.68
CA ILE A 65 -0.02 3.86 0.32
C ILE A 65 -0.90 2.87 -0.44
N THR A 66 -1.34 3.26 -1.62
CA THR A 66 -1.97 2.37 -2.60
C THR A 66 -0.93 2.00 -3.65
N CYS A 67 -0.80 0.72 -3.94
CA CYS A 67 0.03 0.20 -5.01
C CYS A 67 -0.87 -0.38 -6.12
N VAL A 68 -0.55 -0.06 -7.37
CA VAL A 68 -1.21 -0.59 -8.57
C VAL A 68 -0.17 -1.28 -9.43
N ILE A 69 -0.45 -2.52 -9.81
CA ILE A 69 0.44 -3.33 -10.63
C ILE A 69 -0.31 -3.69 -11.91
N LYS A 70 0.20 -3.27 -13.05
CA LYS A 70 -0.43 -3.48 -14.35
C LYS A 70 0.31 -4.52 -15.19
N ASN A 71 -0.39 -5.05 -16.17
CA ASN A 71 0.15 -6.03 -17.13
C ASN A 71 0.65 -7.32 -16.48
N VAL A 72 0.07 -7.69 -15.36
CA VAL A 72 0.41 -8.96 -14.69
C VAL A 72 -0.22 -10.11 -15.47
N PRO A 73 0.56 -11.09 -15.94
CA PRO A 73 -0.01 -12.25 -16.61
C PRO A 73 -0.85 -13.08 -15.64
N ALA A 74 -1.92 -13.69 -16.12
CA ALA A 74 -2.65 -14.68 -15.34
C ALA A 74 -1.73 -15.87 -14.95
N GLY A 75 -1.94 -16.43 -13.75
CA GLY A 75 -1.24 -17.63 -13.29
C GLY A 75 0.04 -17.38 -12.50
N LEU A 76 0.20 -16.20 -11.84
CA LEU A 76 1.21 -16.01 -10.81
C LEU A 76 0.59 -16.28 -9.44
N GLY A 77 1.27 -17.04 -8.62
CA GLY A 77 0.80 -17.53 -7.32
C GLY A 77 0.63 -19.04 -7.35
N GLU A 78 0.65 -19.65 -6.16
CA GLU A 78 0.51 -21.09 -6.00
C GLU A 78 -0.71 -21.41 -5.13
N PRO A 79 -1.39 -22.54 -5.36
CA PRO A 79 -2.50 -22.94 -4.51
C PRO A 79 -2.01 -23.28 -3.09
N VAL A 80 -2.91 -23.10 -2.12
CA VAL A 80 -2.84 -23.40 -0.70
C VAL A 80 -1.88 -22.49 0.08
N PHE A 81 -0.56 -22.61 -0.05
CA PHE A 81 0.37 -21.96 0.89
C PHE A 81 1.05 -20.71 0.34
N ASN A 82 1.40 -20.67 -0.95
CA ASN A 82 2.09 -19.53 -1.56
C ASN A 82 1.13 -18.71 -2.44
N LYS A 83 -0.01 -18.33 -1.87
CA LYS A 83 -0.97 -17.46 -2.56
C LYS A 83 -0.38 -16.09 -2.79
N LEU A 84 -0.52 -15.54 -3.99
CA LEU A 84 0.09 -14.27 -4.37
C LEU A 84 -0.26 -13.12 -3.39
N HIS A 85 -1.55 -13.00 -2.99
CA HIS A 85 -1.93 -11.98 -2.02
C HIS A 85 -1.34 -12.21 -0.63
N ALA A 86 -1.11 -13.47 -0.23
CA ALA A 86 -0.51 -13.78 1.06
C ALA A 86 0.97 -13.39 1.08
N GLU A 87 1.72 -13.67 0.00
CA GLU A 87 3.13 -13.29 -0.10
C GLU A 87 3.30 -11.77 -0.28
N LEU A 88 2.40 -11.08 -1.01
CA LEU A 88 2.35 -9.62 -1.02
C LEU A 88 2.10 -9.07 0.38
N GLY A 89 1.10 -9.60 1.10
CA GLY A 89 0.80 -9.18 2.47
C GLY A 89 1.99 -9.40 3.43
N LYS A 90 2.63 -10.54 3.36
CA LYS A 90 3.85 -10.88 4.13
C LYS A 90 4.99 -9.88 3.84
N ALA A 91 5.23 -9.58 2.56
CA ALA A 91 6.24 -8.61 2.16
C ALA A 91 5.93 -7.21 2.70
N MET A 92 4.69 -6.74 2.54
CA MET A 92 4.27 -5.42 3.03
C MET A 92 4.32 -5.32 4.55
N LEU A 93 3.86 -6.34 5.27
CA LEU A 93 3.88 -6.38 6.74
C LEU A 93 5.31 -6.50 7.31
N SER A 94 6.30 -6.87 6.52
CA SER A 94 7.72 -6.85 6.91
C SER A 94 8.34 -5.45 6.86
N ILE A 95 7.69 -4.47 6.21
CA ILE A 95 8.15 -3.09 6.18
C ILE A 95 7.93 -2.43 7.55
N ASN A 96 8.94 -1.74 8.07
CA ASN A 96 8.82 -1.03 9.33
C ASN A 96 7.66 -0.03 9.33
N ALA A 97 6.94 0.07 10.45
CA ALA A 97 5.76 0.90 10.68
C ALA A 97 4.48 0.46 9.96
N VAL A 98 4.50 -0.55 9.13
CA VAL A 98 3.28 -1.12 8.54
C VAL A 98 2.44 -1.80 9.63
N LYS A 99 1.12 -1.59 9.60
CA LYS A 99 0.13 -2.12 10.54
C LYS A 99 -1.07 -2.76 9.86
N GLY A 100 -1.19 -2.63 8.55
CA GLY A 100 -2.29 -3.22 7.82
C GLY A 100 -1.98 -3.39 6.35
N PHE A 101 -2.61 -4.39 5.77
CA PHE A 101 -2.60 -4.71 4.36
C PHE A 101 -4.00 -5.13 3.96
N GLU A 102 -4.50 -4.60 2.85
CA GLU A 102 -5.71 -5.08 2.20
C GLU A 102 -5.53 -5.04 0.68
N TYR A 103 -6.18 -5.93 -0.05
CA TYR A 103 -6.13 -5.97 -1.51
C TYR A 103 -7.54 -6.04 -2.12
N GLY A 104 -7.68 -5.58 -3.35
CA GLY A 104 -8.98 -5.46 -3.98
C GLY A 104 -9.90 -4.56 -3.16
N SER A 105 -11.16 -4.97 -3.01
CA SER A 105 -12.16 -4.25 -2.21
C SER A 105 -11.89 -4.26 -0.70
N GLY A 106 -10.94 -5.07 -0.23
CA GLY A 106 -10.50 -5.08 1.17
C GLY A 106 -11.66 -5.16 2.17
N PHE A 107 -11.59 -4.32 3.21
CA PHE A 107 -12.64 -4.26 4.22
C PHE A 107 -13.99 -3.75 3.70
N GLU A 108 -14.01 -2.89 2.67
CA GLU A 108 -15.26 -2.40 2.09
C GLU A 108 -16.07 -3.53 1.44
N GLY A 109 -15.40 -4.56 0.92
CA GLY A 109 -16.04 -5.74 0.36
C GLY A 109 -16.93 -6.49 1.34
N THR A 110 -16.66 -6.40 2.65
CA THR A 110 -17.47 -7.05 3.70
C THR A 110 -18.87 -6.47 3.82
N GLN A 111 -19.10 -5.27 3.30
CA GLN A 111 -20.40 -4.59 3.33
C GLN A 111 -21.28 -4.95 2.12
N LYS A 112 -20.74 -5.67 1.12
CA LYS A 112 -21.42 -6.04 -0.11
C LYS A 112 -22.01 -7.45 -0.02
N LYS A 113 -23.12 -7.66 -0.71
CA LYS A 113 -23.61 -9.02 -0.96
C LYS A 113 -22.77 -9.71 -2.04
N GLY A 114 -22.72 -11.03 -2.05
CA GLY A 114 -21.98 -11.77 -3.07
C GLY A 114 -22.38 -11.42 -4.50
N SER A 115 -23.67 -11.22 -4.75
CA SER A 115 -24.20 -10.80 -6.06
C SER A 115 -23.74 -9.39 -6.51
N GLU A 116 -23.35 -8.53 -5.55
CA GLU A 116 -22.86 -7.17 -5.79
C GLU A 116 -21.33 -7.13 -5.87
N HIS A 117 -20.68 -8.11 -5.27
CA HIS A 117 -19.23 -8.19 -5.16
C HIS A 117 -18.57 -9.04 -6.26
N ASN A 118 -19.32 -9.95 -6.88
CA ASN A 118 -18.77 -10.82 -7.92
C ASN A 118 -18.29 -10.02 -9.13
N ASP A 119 -17.04 -10.28 -9.54
CA ASP A 119 -16.47 -9.74 -10.77
C ASP A 119 -16.98 -10.54 -11.98
N LEU A 120 -18.06 -10.04 -12.60
CA LEU A 120 -18.69 -10.69 -13.75
C LEU A 120 -17.79 -10.61 -14.99
N PHE A 121 -17.65 -11.72 -15.71
CA PHE A 121 -16.85 -11.80 -16.91
C PHE A 121 -17.46 -11.07 -18.10
N ASN A 122 -16.59 -10.47 -18.90
CA ASN A 122 -16.87 -10.07 -20.28
C ASN A 122 -16.55 -11.22 -21.24
N SER A 123 -16.98 -11.10 -22.48
CA SER A 123 -16.75 -12.13 -23.52
C SER A 123 -15.28 -12.34 -23.90
N ASP A 124 -14.42 -11.36 -23.62
CA ASP A 124 -12.97 -11.40 -23.86
C ASP A 124 -12.17 -12.00 -22.68
N GLY A 125 -12.87 -12.44 -21.61
CA GLY A 125 -12.23 -12.99 -20.41
C GLY A 125 -11.80 -11.95 -19.37
N SER A 126 -11.93 -10.66 -19.65
CA SER A 126 -11.80 -9.62 -18.64
C SER A 126 -13.00 -9.59 -17.71
N THR A 127 -12.95 -8.80 -16.63
CA THR A 127 -14.07 -8.64 -15.71
C THR A 127 -14.63 -7.22 -15.75
N LYS A 128 -15.94 -7.07 -15.49
CA LYS A 128 -16.64 -5.77 -15.46
C LYS A 128 -16.23 -4.90 -14.29
N THR A 129 -15.85 -5.54 -13.20
CA THR A 129 -15.35 -4.94 -11.97
C THR A 129 -14.06 -5.65 -11.56
N ASN A 130 -13.33 -5.12 -10.60
CA ASN A 130 -12.11 -5.75 -10.11
C ASN A 130 -12.08 -5.70 -8.58
N TYR A 131 -13.18 -6.13 -7.94
CA TYR A 131 -13.26 -6.20 -6.47
C TYR A 131 -12.28 -7.21 -5.88
N SER A 132 -11.94 -8.26 -6.65
CA SER A 132 -10.93 -9.25 -6.28
C SER A 132 -9.49 -8.71 -6.32
N GLY A 133 -9.28 -7.50 -6.85
CA GLY A 133 -7.96 -6.89 -6.92
C GLY A 133 -6.94 -7.65 -7.76
N GLY A 134 -7.39 -8.24 -8.89
CA GLY A 134 -6.52 -8.98 -9.83
C GLY A 134 -6.08 -10.36 -9.34
N ILE A 135 -6.54 -10.83 -8.18
CA ILE A 135 -6.13 -12.11 -7.58
C ILE A 135 -7.36 -12.90 -7.15
N GLN A 136 -7.56 -14.07 -7.76
CA GLN A 136 -8.63 -15.00 -7.43
C GLN A 136 -8.05 -16.35 -7.03
N GLY A 137 -8.54 -16.94 -5.94
CA GLY A 137 -8.01 -18.21 -5.42
C GLY A 137 -6.55 -18.17 -4.98
N GLY A 138 -5.93 -16.98 -4.94
CA GLY A 138 -4.51 -16.79 -4.65
C GLY A 138 -3.62 -16.68 -5.88
N ILE A 139 -4.21 -16.64 -7.06
CA ILE A 139 -3.53 -16.65 -8.35
C ILE A 139 -3.95 -15.40 -9.15
N SER A 140 -3.00 -14.74 -9.82
CA SER A 140 -3.32 -13.60 -10.67
C SER A 140 -4.25 -14.00 -11.83
N ASN A 141 -5.25 -13.17 -12.11
CA ASN A 141 -6.26 -13.44 -13.14
C ASN A 141 -6.09 -12.62 -14.44
N GLY A 142 -5.02 -11.83 -14.53
CA GLY A 142 -4.73 -10.97 -15.69
C GLY A 142 -5.26 -9.54 -15.58
N MET A 143 -6.09 -9.23 -14.57
CA MET A 143 -6.51 -7.87 -14.24
C MET A 143 -5.42 -7.15 -13.45
N ASP A 144 -5.52 -5.81 -13.37
CA ASP A 144 -4.62 -5.01 -12.53
C ASP A 144 -4.72 -5.47 -11.07
N ILE A 145 -3.55 -5.65 -10.43
CA ILE A 145 -3.49 -5.92 -9.01
C ILE A 145 -3.40 -4.59 -8.27
N TYR A 146 -4.25 -4.39 -7.27
CA TYR A 146 -4.13 -3.23 -6.38
C TYR A 146 -4.33 -3.61 -4.92
N PHE A 147 -3.58 -2.92 -4.05
CA PHE A 147 -3.63 -3.13 -2.61
C PHE A 147 -3.27 -1.85 -1.85
N ASN A 148 -3.66 -1.81 -0.60
CA ASN A 148 -3.41 -0.71 0.33
C ASN A 148 -2.50 -1.18 1.47
N VAL A 149 -1.56 -0.32 1.86
CA VAL A 149 -0.63 -0.56 2.98
C VAL A 149 -0.75 0.57 3.99
N ALA A 150 -1.16 0.25 5.21
CA ALA A 150 -1.36 1.21 6.28
C ALA A 150 -0.11 1.36 7.13
N PHE A 151 0.37 2.59 7.28
CA PHE A 151 1.53 2.98 8.08
C PHE A 151 1.09 3.72 9.34
N LYS A 152 1.55 3.27 10.51
CA LYS A 152 1.34 4.00 11.75
C LYS A 152 2.20 5.28 11.80
N PRO A 153 1.84 6.28 12.64
CA PRO A 153 2.74 7.38 12.95
C PRO A 153 4.09 6.88 13.50
N VAL A 154 5.15 7.62 13.23
CA VAL A 154 6.47 7.36 13.81
C VAL A 154 6.40 7.56 15.33
N ALA A 155 6.98 6.63 16.10
CA ALA A 155 6.88 6.69 17.56
C ALA A 155 7.73 7.80 18.19
N THR A 156 8.81 8.24 17.52
CA THR A 156 9.68 9.31 18.04
C THR A 156 9.08 10.67 17.72
N ILE A 157 8.59 11.35 18.76
CA ILE A 157 8.04 12.70 18.67
C ILE A 157 8.87 13.70 19.49
N MET A 158 8.77 14.99 19.15
CA MET A 158 9.46 16.08 19.81
C MET A 158 8.72 16.62 21.03
N GLN A 159 7.62 15.99 21.40
CA GLN A 159 6.82 16.30 22.61
C GLN A 159 7.34 15.47 23.78
N ASN A 160 7.15 15.99 25.00
CA ASN A 160 7.43 15.22 26.21
C ASN A 160 6.44 14.06 26.35
N GLN A 161 6.99 12.88 26.56
CA GLN A 161 6.21 11.66 26.75
C GLN A 161 6.58 10.99 28.08
N PRO A 162 5.62 10.60 28.92
CA PRO A 162 5.90 9.81 30.10
C PRO A 162 6.40 8.43 29.70
N THR A 163 7.42 7.95 30.37
CA THR A 163 8.00 6.61 30.18
C THR A 163 8.64 6.14 31.48
N ILE A 164 9.26 4.98 31.48
CA ILE A 164 10.03 4.45 32.60
C ILE A 164 11.50 4.28 32.23
N ASN A 165 12.38 4.47 33.21
CA ASN A 165 13.80 4.17 33.06
C ASN A 165 14.07 2.67 33.32
N SER A 166 15.33 2.24 33.26
CA SER A 166 15.76 0.87 33.50
C SER A 166 15.49 0.36 34.93
N LYS A 167 15.20 1.26 35.88
CA LYS A 167 14.83 0.92 37.26
C LYS A 167 13.33 0.85 37.51
N GLY A 168 12.51 1.12 36.45
CA GLY A 168 11.04 1.18 36.57
C GLY A 168 10.50 2.50 37.11
N GLU A 169 11.31 3.54 37.26
CA GLU A 169 10.90 4.85 37.75
C GLU A 169 10.32 5.70 36.59
N GLU A 170 9.22 6.42 36.86
CA GLU A 170 8.61 7.33 35.88
C GLU A 170 9.54 8.48 35.51
N VAL A 171 9.74 8.70 34.23
CA VAL A 171 10.56 9.79 33.69
C VAL A 171 9.88 10.40 32.47
N GLN A 172 10.25 11.63 32.14
CA GLN A 172 9.83 12.30 30.91
C GLN A 172 10.91 12.12 29.84
N MET A 173 10.50 11.69 28.65
CA MET A 173 11.37 11.55 27.50
C MET A 173 10.87 12.43 26.35
N GLN A 174 11.80 13.12 25.71
CA GLN A 174 11.54 13.89 24.49
C GLN A 174 12.47 13.40 23.38
N GLY A 175 11.93 13.16 22.20
CA GLY A 175 12.73 12.84 21.02
C GLY A 175 13.70 13.96 20.69
N LYS A 176 14.95 13.59 20.31
CA LYS A 176 15.98 14.54 19.87
C LYS A 176 16.43 14.16 18.47
N GLY A 177 16.79 15.15 17.66
CA GLY A 177 17.28 14.95 16.30
C GLY A 177 16.22 15.20 15.23
N ARG A 178 16.55 14.85 13.97
CA ARG A 178 15.67 15.02 12.82
C ARG A 178 14.83 13.76 12.61
N HIS A 179 13.53 13.89 12.75
CA HIS A 179 12.57 12.81 12.50
C HIS A 179 11.57 13.22 11.44
N ASP A 180 11.06 12.24 10.68
CA ASP A 180 10.03 12.50 9.69
C ASP A 180 8.66 12.65 10.37
N PRO A 181 7.95 13.74 10.13
CA PRO A 181 6.58 13.92 10.65
C PRO A 181 5.59 12.94 9.99
N CYS A 182 5.91 12.44 8.80
CA CYS A 182 5.15 11.44 8.08
C CYS A 182 6.11 10.62 7.19
N VAL A 183 6.16 9.30 7.40
CA VAL A 183 7.06 8.41 6.63
C VAL A 183 6.45 7.97 5.31
N VAL A 184 5.14 8.17 5.11
CA VAL A 184 4.39 7.57 4.01
C VAL A 184 4.96 7.97 2.63
N PRO A 185 5.29 9.24 2.33
CA PRO A 185 5.87 9.61 1.03
C PRO A 185 7.23 8.92 0.74
N ARG A 186 8.00 8.64 1.80
CA ARG A 186 9.30 7.95 1.67
C ARG A 186 9.16 6.44 1.52
N ALA A 187 8.06 5.88 1.99
CA ALA A 187 7.79 4.45 1.92
C ALA A 187 7.26 4.01 0.55
N VAL A 188 6.81 4.93 -0.32
CA VAL A 188 6.32 4.62 -1.67
C VAL A 188 7.29 3.72 -2.44
N PRO A 189 8.57 4.09 -2.68
CA PRO A 189 9.48 3.24 -3.43
C PRO A 189 9.83 1.93 -2.70
N ILE A 190 9.65 1.86 -1.39
CA ILE A 190 9.86 0.62 -0.62
C ILE A 190 8.73 -0.36 -0.91
N VAL A 191 7.47 0.13 -0.96
CA VAL A 191 6.30 -0.68 -1.33
C VAL A 191 6.45 -1.23 -2.75
N GLU A 192 6.86 -0.39 -3.70
CA GLU A 192 7.11 -0.80 -5.09
C GLU A 192 8.21 -1.88 -5.18
N ALA A 193 9.33 -1.67 -4.49
CA ALA A 193 10.45 -2.61 -4.48
C ALA A 193 10.04 -3.97 -3.87
N MET A 194 9.29 -3.96 -2.76
CA MET A 194 8.82 -5.20 -2.14
C MET A 194 7.81 -5.94 -3.02
N ALA A 195 6.92 -5.23 -3.72
CA ALA A 195 6.02 -5.82 -4.70
C ALA A 195 6.81 -6.43 -5.88
N ALA A 196 7.83 -5.72 -6.38
CA ALA A 196 8.70 -6.21 -7.45
C ALA A 196 9.44 -7.50 -7.07
N LEU A 197 9.93 -7.61 -5.83
CA LEU A 197 10.60 -8.81 -5.33
C LEU A 197 9.65 -10.02 -5.32
N VAL A 198 8.42 -9.85 -4.82
CA VAL A 198 7.41 -10.93 -4.81
C VAL A 198 7.07 -11.37 -6.23
N LEU A 199 6.83 -10.43 -7.14
CA LEU A 199 6.49 -10.75 -8.52
C LEU A 199 7.66 -11.40 -9.29
N ALA A 200 8.89 -11.00 -8.98
CA ALA A 200 10.08 -11.60 -9.56
C ALA A 200 10.20 -13.07 -9.15
N ASP A 201 9.98 -13.37 -7.87
CA ASP A 201 10.02 -14.74 -7.34
C ASP A 201 8.95 -15.62 -8.01
N PHE A 202 7.68 -15.19 -8.02
CA PHE A 202 6.61 -15.92 -8.71
C PHE A 202 6.83 -16.06 -10.22
N THR A 203 7.46 -15.09 -10.87
CA THR A 203 7.82 -15.19 -12.29
C THR A 203 8.88 -16.27 -12.52
N LEU A 204 9.86 -16.40 -11.62
CA LEU A 204 10.86 -17.45 -11.67
C LEU A 204 10.23 -18.83 -11.41
N ILE A 205 9.40 -18.95 -10.38
CA ILE A 205 8.67 -20.18 -10.06
C ILE A 205 7.82 -20.62 -11.26
N LYS A 206 7.06 -19.72 -11.87
CA LYS A 206 6.25 -20.01 -13.05
C LYS A 206 7.08 -20.52 -14.23
N ARG A 207 8.31 -20.05 -14.41
CA ARG A 207 9.20 -20.52 -15.48
C ARG A 207 9.69 -21.96 -15.24
N THR A 208 9.89 -22.35 -13.98
CA THR A 208 10.31 -23.72 -13.63
C THR A 208 9.17 -24.73 -13.73
N ASN A 209 7.93 -24.29 -13.58
CA ASN A 209 6.72 -25.13 -13.64
C ASN A 209 6.22 -25.37 -15.09
N LYS A 210 6.88 -24.80 -16.09
CA LYS A 210 6.60 -25.14 -17.51
C LYS A 210 7.38 -26.39 -17.86
N ALA A 211 6.71 -27.53 -17.70
CA ALA A 211 7.12 -28.78 -18.34
C ALA A 211 6.77 -28.77 -19.83
#